data_9a98b470a75d0c8b7ce0b4efec0382dd
#
_entry.id   9a98b470a75d0c8b7ce0b4efec0382dd
#
_cell.length_a   1.000
_cell.length_b   1.000
_cell.length_c   1.000
_cell.angle_alpha   90.00
_cell.angle_beta   90.00
_cell.angle_gamma   90.00
#
_symmetry.space_group_name_H-M   'P 1'
#
loop_
_entity.id
_entity.type
_entity.pdbx_description
1 polymer ?
#
loop_
_entity_poly.entity_id
_entity_poly.type
_entity_poly.pdbx_seq_one_letter_code
_entity_poly.pdbx_strand_id
1 'polypeptide(L)'
;EILRCLVGSEMCIRDRQKNESKGINMNNMNINSAIADTLDIGNTDTEKKTGLIGFYNYTVVLTYIGMWIGFLGVMLAIKDRYVGSLICLMLAGVCDMFDGTIASTKKDRTRDERTFGIQIDSLSDIICFGVLPAVWVFCVTPKISIAFTAIFVFILCGLIRLAYFNVDEANRQAATAERRQYYLGLPITSSALAIPAVYLIGEFTAIHTQTIAALALLIIGICYVLPVKLKKPSLFGEVLLVGIGAVEFCILIAEVLI
;
A
#
# COMPACT_ATOMS: atom_id res chain seq x y z
N GLU A 1 1.30 28.99 1.14
CA GLU A 1 0.75 28.38 -0.09
C GLU A 1 0.24 26.97 0.14
N ILE A 2 0.94 26.10 0.91
CA ILE A 2 0.50 24.73 1.23
C ILE A 2 -0.85 24.73 1.98
N LEU A 3 -1.07 25.65 2.92
CA LEU A 3 -2.34 25.82 3.62
C LEU A 3 -3.48 26.28 2.70
N ARG A 4 -3.19 27.09 1.66
CA ARG A 4 -4.19 27.48 0.66
C ARG A 4 -4.60 26.32 -0.25
N CYS A 5 -3.69 25.40 -0.54
CA CYS A 5 -3.98 24.21 -1.34
C CYS A 5 -4.87 23.23 -0.58
N LEU A 6 -4.64 23.03 0.73
CA LEU A 6 -5.47 22.20 1.60
C LEU A 6 -6.89 22.79 1.79
N VAL A 7 -6.99 24.10 2.02
CA VAL A 7 -8.29 24.79 2.12
C VAL A 7 -9.05 24.76 0.80
N GLY A 8 -8.35 24.85 -0.35
CA GLY A 8 -8.95 24.73 -1.68
C GLY A 8 -9.55 23.36 -1.96
N SER A 9 -8.91 22.28 -1.49
CA SER A 9 -9.42 20.91 -1.65
C SER A 9 -10.67 20.64 -0.82
N GLU A 10 -10.73 21.13 0.42
CA GLU A 10 -11.92 21.01 1.28
C GLU A 10 -13.11 21.83 0.75
N MET A 11 -12.85 23.01 0.15
CA MET A 11 -13.89 23.82 -0.46
C MET A 11 -14.45 23.16 -1.72
N CYS A 12 -13.62 22.51 -2.53
CA CYS A 12 -14.06 21.79 -3.72
C CYS A 12 -14.94 20.56 -3.38
N ILE A 13 -14.68 19.87 -2.27
CA ILE A 13 -15.50 18.77 -1.78
C ILE A 13 -16.84 19.28 -1.27
N ARG A 14 -16.85 20.39 -0.54
CA ARG A 14 -18.07 21.00 -0.01
C ARG A 14 -18.98 21.57 -1.11
N ASP A 15 -18.42 22.14 -2.18
CA ASP A 15 -19.18 22.65 -3.31
C ASP A 15 -19.74 21.53 -4.19
N ARG A 16 -19.07 20.38 -4.29
CA ARG A 16 -19.60 19.19 -4.96
C ARG A 16 -20.81 18.62 -4.21
N GLN A 17 -20.75 18.52 -2.89
CA GLN A 17 -21.87 18.09 -2.06
C GLN A 17 -23.07 19.04 -2.14
N LYS A 18 -22.84 20.37 -2.25
CA LYS A 18 -23.90 21.35 -2.44
C LYS A 18 -24.57 21.30 -3.81
N ASN A 19 -23.85 20.92 -4.86
CA ASN A 19 -24.40 20.78 -6.20
C ASN A 19 -25.18 19.47 -6.40
N GLU A 20 -24.81 18.39 -5.75
CA GLU A 20 -25.59 17.15 -5.74
C GLU A 20 -26.94 17.32 -5.02
N SER A 21 -26.99 18.15 -3.97
CA SER A 21 -28.25 18.45 -3.25
C SER A 21 -29.20 19.38 -4.01
N LYS A 22 -28.74 20.08 -5.05
CA LYS A 22 -29.60 20.97 -5.88
C LYS A 22 -30.19 20.28 -7.11
N GLY A 23 -29.80 19.05 -7.44
CA GLY A 23 -30.29 18.30 -8.62
C GLY A 23 -31.51 17.43 -8.36
N ILE A 24 -32.03 17.37 -7.14
CA ILE A 24 -33.23 16.58 -6.82
C ILE A 24 -34.46 17.43 -7.09
N ASN A 25 -35.13 17.09 -8.17
CA ASN A 25 -36.37 17.71 -8.67
C ASN A 25 -37.50 17.53 -7.63
N MET A 26 -37.90 18.61 -6.97
CA MET A 26 -39.00 18.65 -6.01
C MET A 26 -40.36 18.65 -6.72
N ASN A 27 -40.83 17.48 -7.12
CA ASN A 27 -42.26 17.28 -7.42
C ASN A 27 -42.74 16.03 -6.71
N ASN A 28 -43.61 16.22 -5.74
CA ASN A 28 -44.39 15.22 -5.00
C ASN A 28 -43.63 14.29 -4.02
N MET A 29 -43.06 14.84 -3.00
CA MET A 29 -42.75 14.11 -1.78
C MET A 29 -43.41 14.75 -0.55
N ASN A 30 -44.08 13.94 0.25
CA ASN A 30 -44.78 14.35 1.47
C ASN A 30 -43.77 15.01 2.43
N ILE A 31 -43.94 16.31 2.70
CA ILE A 31 -43.04 17.18 3.46
C ILE A 31 -42.70 16.59 4.85
N ASN A 32 -43.62 15.82 5.44
CA ASN A 32 -43.43 15.21 6.75
C ASN A 32 -42.45 14.03 6.78
N SER A 33 -42.29 13.25 5.67
CA SER A 33 -41.29 12.21 5.59
C SER A 33 -39.90 12.80 5.31
N ALA A 34 -39.81 13.85 4.49
CA ALA A 34 -38.55 14.53 4.21
C ALA A 34 -37.98 15.28 5.45
N ILE A 35 -38.85 15.79 6.33
CA ILE A 35 -38.43 16.40 7.59
C ILE A 35 -37.96 15.35 8.60
N ALA A 36 -38.56 14.16 8.64
CA ALA A 36 -38.11 13.05 9.49
C ALA A 36 -36.72 12.53 9.07
N ASP A 37 -36.50 12.34 7.76
CA ASP A 37 -35.19 11.93 7.23
C ASP A 37 -34.10 13.00 7.40
N THR A 38 -34.48 14.31 7.40
CA THR A 38 -33.52 15.41 7.66
C THR A 38 -33.21 15.59 9.14
N LEU A 39 -34.10 15.19 10.04
CA LEU A 39 -33.88 15.23 11.48
C LEU A 39 -33.06 14.01 11.97
N ASP A 40 -33.09 12.88 11.24
CA ASP A 40 -32.29 11.69 11.59
C ASP A 40 -30.83 11.80 11.12
N ILE A 41 -30.52 12.73 10.19
CA ILE A 41 -29.14 13.07 9.80
C ILE A 41 -28.42 13.91 10.90
N GLY A 42 -29.17 14.47 11.85
CA GLY A 42 -28.63 15.29 12.95
C GLY A 42 -28.21 14.52 14.19
N ASN A 43 -28.49 13.22 14.28
CA ASN A 43 -28.16 12.39 15.42
C ASN A 43 -27.07 11.36 15.11
N THR A 44 -26.02 11.79 14.39
CA THR A 44 -24.73 11.15 14.58
C THR A 44 -24.29 11.53 15.99
N ASP A 45 -24.47 10.62 16.93
CA ASP A 45 -23.81 10.65 18.21
C ASP A 45 -22.31 10.90 17.95
N THR A 46 -21.92 12.18 17.93
CA THR A 46 -20.56 12.59 18.19
C THR A 46 -20.31 12.26 19.66
N GLU A 47 -20.23 10.97 20.00
CA GLU A 47 -19.45 10.58 21.15
C GLU A 47 -18.13 11.31 21.02
N LYS A 48 -17.91 12.31 21.87
CA LYS A 48 -16.61 12.93 22.10
C LYS A 48 -15.67 11.80 22.48
N LYS A 49 -15.07 11.14 21.47
CA LYS A 49 -13.97 10.18 21.68
C LYS A 49 -12.84 10.97 22.31
N THR A 50 -12.82 11.01 23.64
CA THR A 50 -11.74 11.52 24.48
C THR A 50 -10.57 10.52 24.42
N GLY A 51 -10.02 10.30 23.21
CA GLY A 51 -8.98 9.34 22.95
C GLY A 51 -8.06 9.83 21.83
N LEU A 52 -6.99 9.07 21.57
CA LEU A 52 -6.09 9.30 20.44
C LEU A 52 -6.86 9.20 19.12
N ILE A 53 -6.49 10.04 18.14
CA ILE A 53 -7.08 10.04 16.81
C ILE A 53 -6.73 8.73 16.11
N GLY A 54 -7.74 7.97 15.65
CA GLY A 54 -7.57 6.73 14.89
C GLY A 54 -8.35 5.54 15.46
N PHE A 55 -8.22 4.40 14.80
CA PHE A 55 -8.81 3.13 15.23
C PHE A 55 -7.69 2.17 15.65
N TYR A 56 -7.65 1.83 16.95
CA TYR A 56 -6.59 1.02 17.56
C TYR A 56 -7.13 -0.37 17.94
N ASN A 57 -7.55 -1.12 16.94
CA ASN A 57 -7.99 -2.50 17.17
C ASN A 57 -6.94 -3.50 16.63
N TYR A 58 -7.06 -4.77 17.04
CA TYR A 58 -6.09 -5.80 16.68
C TYR A 58 -5.92 -6.00 15.16
N THR A 59 -6.90 -5.55 14.35
CA THR A 59 -6.90 -5.72 12.90
C THR A 59 -5.87 -4.84 12.16
N VAL A 60 -5.38 -3.78 12.79
CA VAL A 60 -4.35 -2.88 12.25
C VAL A 60 -2.99 -3.03 12.94
N VAL A 61 -2.90 -3.84 13.99
CA VAL A 61 -1.64 -4.02 14.74
C VAL A 61 -0.55 -4.64 13.87
N LEU A 62 -0.90 -5.62 13.03
CA LEU A 62 0.08 -6.26 12.16
C LEU A 62 0.62 -5.30 11.09
N THR A 63 -0.24 -4.44 10.54
CA THR A 63 0.16 -3.36 9.61
C THR A 63 1.16 -2.40 10.29
N TYR A 64 0.92 -2.04 11.56
CA TYR A 64 1.87 -1.20 12.32
C TYR A 64 3.20 -1.89 12.58
N ILE A 65 3.19 -3.19 12.89
CA ILE A 65 4.41 -4.00 13.05
C ILE A 65 5.17 -4.06 11.71
N GLY A 66 4.48 -4.35 10.61
CA GLY A 66 5.05 -4.37 9.26
C GLY A 66 5.70 -3.04 8.90
N MET A 67 5.01 -1.92 9.16
CA MET A 67 5.53 -0.58 8.93
C MET A 67 6.78 -0.29 9.80
N TRP A 68 6.78 -0.70 11.07
CA TRP A 68 7.94 -0.54 11.94
C TRP A 68 9.15 -1.34 11.43
N ILE A 69 8.94 -2.58 10.98
CA ILE A 69 9.98 -3.43 10.37
C ILE A 69 10.49 -2.79 9.08
N GLY A 70 9.60 -2.29 8.21
CA GLY A 70 9.97 -1.59 6.99
C GLY A 70 10.81 -0.34 7.26
N PHE A 71 10.42 0.46 8.27
CA PHE A 71 11.20 1.62 8.69
C PHE A 71 12.58 1.24 9.25
N LEU A 72 12.65 0.15 10.04
CA LEU A 72 13.93 -0.40 10.48
C LEU A 72 14.81 -0.79 9.29
N GLY A 73 14.24 -1.38 8.25
CA GLY A 73 14.92 -1.70 6.99
C GLY A 73 15.54 -0.46 6.33
N VAL A 74 14.79 0.66 6.28
CA VAL A 74 15.33 1.95 5.78
C VAL A 74 16.54 2.40 6.60
N MET A 75 16.45 2.32 7.92
CA MET A 75 17.56 2.70 8.80
C MET A 75 18.81 1.82 8.62
N LEU A 76 18.58 0.50 8.37
CA LEU A 76 19.68 -0.43 8.09
C LEU A 76 20.33 -0.14 6.73
N ALA A 77 19.56 0.17 5.69
CA ALA A 77 20.10 0.56 4.38
C ALA A 77 21.01 1.79 4.48
N ILE A 78 20.59 2.83 5.23
CA ILE A 78 21.37 4.06 5.45
C ILE A 78 22.67 3.77 6.24
N LYS A 79 22.68 2.73 7.06
CA LYS A 79 23.85 2.28 7.83
C LYS A 79 24.72 1.25 7.11
N ASP A 80 24.57 1.13 5.80
CA ASP A 80 25.29 0.17 4.93
C ASP A 80 25.08 -1.30 5.32
N ARG A 81 24.00 -1.62 6.06
CA ARG A 81 23.60 -2.97 6.40
C ARG A 81 22.58 -3.50 5.38
N TYR A 82 23.03 -3.65 4.13
CA TYR A 82 22.17 -3.92 2.98
C TYR A 82 21.40 -5.23 3.10
N VAL A 83 22.04 -6.31 3.53
CA VAL A 83 21.38 -7.63 3.70
C VAL A 83 20.33 -7.57 4.79
N GLY A 84 20.62 -6.95 5.94
CA GLY A 84 19.66 -6.77 7.01
C GLY A 84 18.44 -5.95 6.57
N SER A 85 18.65 -4.95 5.70
CA SER A 85 17.58 -4.16 5.10
C SER A 85 16.66 -5.01 4.20
N LEU A 86 17.22 -5.89 3.38
CA LEU A 86 16.44 -6.82 2.54
C LEU A 86 15.67 -7.84 3.38
N ILE A 87 16.24 -8.34 4.47
CA ILE A 87 15.53 -9.20 5.43
C ILE A 87 14.32 -8.45 6.01
N CYS A 88 14.48 -7.18 6.41
CA CYS A 88 13.36 -6.37 6.88
C CYS A 88 12.28 -6.17 5.80
N LEU A 89 12.67 -5.95 4.54
CA LEU A 89 11.75 -5.83 3.41
C LEU A 89 10.91 -7.11 3.24
N MET A 90 11.53 -8.28 3.31
CA MET A 90 10.84 -9.57 3.21
C MET A 90 9.92 -9.82 4.41
N LEU A 91 10.37 -9.50 5.64
CA LEU A 91 9.53 -9.62 6.84
C LEU A 91 8.32 -8.68 6.81
N ALA A 92 8.48 -7.46 6.30
CA ALA A 92 7.35 -6.55 6.08
C ALA A 92 6.35 -7.16 5.07
N GLY A 93 6.84 -7.82 4.00
CA GLY A 93 5.99 -8.54 3.05
C GLY A 93 5.24 -9.71 3.67
N VAL A 94 5.83 -10.42 4.62
CA VAL A 94 5.14 -11.46 5.39
C VAL A 94 4.03 -10.85 6.26
N CYS A 95 4.28 -9.72 6.94
CA CYS A 95 3.26 -9.02 7.72
C CYS A 95 2.08 -8.61 6.85
N ASP A 96 2.32 -8.00 5.68
CA ASP A 96 1.30 -7.61 4.70
C ASP A 96 0.46 -8.81 4.22
N MET A 97 1.09 -9.94 3.93
CA MET A 97 0.37 -11.14 3.49
C MET A 97 -0.67 -11.63 4.52
N PHE A 98 -0.42 -11.42 5.81
CA PHE A 98 -1.29 -11.91 6.88
C PHE A 98 -2.27 -10.86 7.43
N ASP A 99 -2.03 -9.55 7.26
CA ASP A 99 -2.85 -8.52 7.89
C ASP A 99 -4.28 -8.47 7.34
N GLY A 100 -4.47 -8.64 6.03
CA GLY A 100 -5.78 -8.79 5.42
C GLY A 100 -6.56 -10.01 5.95
N THR A 101 -5.86 -11.12 6.22
CA THR A 101 -6.45 -12.33 6.83
C THR A 101 -6.90 -12.04 8.25
N ILE A 102 -6.06 -11.42 9.07
CA ILE A 102 -6.40 -11.01 10.44
C ILE A 102 -7.52 -9.98 10.43
N ALA A 103 -7.49 -9.01 9.54
CA ALA A 103 -8.54 -8.01 9.39
C ALA A 103 -9.91 -8.65 9.09
N SER A 104 -9.95 -9.76 8.35
CA SER A 104 -11.18 -10.48 8.01
C SER A 104 -11.81 -11.24 9.17
N THR A 105 -11.08 -11.48 10.27
CA THR A 105 -11.60 -12.21 11.46
C THR A 105 -12.60 -11.38 12.27
N LYS A 106 -12.50 -10.04 12.22
CA LYS A 106 -13.44 -9.14 12.90
C LYS A 106 -14.67 -8.90 12.04
N LYS A 107 -15.78 -9.59 12.34
CA LYS A 107 -17.02 -9.53 11.55
C LYS A 107 -17.83 -8.24 11.77
N ASP A 108 -17.71 -7.62 12.92
CA ASP A 108 -18.45 -6.45 13.41
C ASP A 108 -17.70 -5.11 13.15
N ARG A 109 -16.84 -5.07 12.13
CA ARG A 109 -16.14 -3.83 11.74
C ARG A 109 -17.14 -2.81 11.20
N THR A 110 -17.08 -1.59 11.75
CA THR A 110 -17.79 -0.45 11.19
C THR A 110 -17.24 -0.08 9.80
N ARG A 111 -18.00 0.69 9.05
CA ARG A 111 -17.56 1.20 7.74
C ARG A 111 -16.28 2.04 7.89
N ASP A 112 -16.23 2.89 8.90
CA ASP A 112 -15.09 3.79 9.16
C ASP A 112 -13.84 3.01 9.56
N GLU A 113 -13.96 1.99 10.43
CA GLU A 113 -12.85 1.10 10.77
C GLU A 113 -12.29 0.37 9.56
N ARG A 114 -13.16 -0.06 8.64
CA ARG A 114 -12.75 -0.73 7.40
C ARG A 114 -12.02 0.24 6.47
N THR A 115 -12.59 1.44 6.27
CA THR A 115 -11.97 2.47 5.42
C THR A 115 -10.62 2.91 5.97
N PHE A 116 -10.54 3.15 7.29
CA PHE A 116 -9.27 3.47 7.95
C PHE A 116 -8.24 2.36 7.76
N GLY A 117 -8.64 1.08 7.94
CA GLY A 117 -7.75 -0.06 7.72
C GLY A 117 -7.15 -0.08 6.31
N ILE A 118 -7.96 0.11 5.27
CA ILE A 118 -7.49 0.17 3.87
C ILE A 118 -6.52 1.33 3.64
N GLN A 119 -6.79 2.50 4.23
CA GLN A 119 -5.93 3.67 4.05
C GLN A 119 -4.59 3.49 4.77
N ILE A 120 -4.59 3.04 6.02
CA ILE A 120 -3.35 2.85 6.79
C ILE A 120 -2.47 1.76 6.20
N ASP A 121 -3.08 0.70 5.66
CA ASP A 121 -2.44 -0.37 4.92
C ASP A 121 -1.69 0.18 3.70
N SER A 122 -2.38 0.91 2.82
CA SER A 122 -1.76 1.52 1.63
C SER A 122 -0.67 2.54 1.96
N LEU A 123 -0.80 3.29 3.07
CA LEU A 123 0.24 4.20 3.55
C LEU A 123 1.46 3.45 4.10
N SER A 124 1.24 2.32 4.76
CA SER A 124 2.31 1.43 5.20
C SER A 124 3.03 0.79 4.00
N ASP A 125 2.28 0.33 3.01
CA ASP A 125 2.78 -0.30 1.80
C ASP A 125 3.74 0.59 1.02
N ILE A 126 3.40 1.87 0.84
CA ILE A 126 4.31 2.77 0.12
C ILE A 126 5.63 2.99 0.87
N ILE A 127 5.63 2.92 2.19
CA ILE A 127 6.85 3.01 3.00
C ILE A 127 7.65 1.71 2.87
N CYS A 128 7.01 0.56 3.07
CA CYS A 128 7.68 -0.74 3.08
C CYS A 128 8.14 -1.18 1.69
N PHE A 129 7.29 -1.03 0.67
CA PHE A 129 7.52 -1.60 -0.66
C PHE A 129 7.83 -0.55 -1.73
N GLY A 130 7.69 0.73 -1.41
CA GLY A 130 8.09 1.85 -2.25
C GLY A 130 9.37 2.50 -1.75
N VAL A 131 9.34 3.10 -0.54
CA VAL A 131 10.46 3.90 -0.02
C VAL A 131 11.65 3.01 0.37
N LEU A 132 11.45 1.90 1.07
CA LEU A 132 12.55 1.03 1.50
C LEU A 132 13.37 0.48 0.31
N PRO A 133 12.80 -0.14 -0.73
CA PRO A 133 13.56 -0.55 -1.91
C PRO A 133 14.27 0.61 -2.61
N ALA A 134 13.62 1.76 -2.69
CA ALA A 134 14.17 2.96 -3.31
C ALA A 134 15.41 3.48 -2.56
N VAL A 135 15.33 3.55 -1.22
CA VAL A 135 16.47 3.96 -0.36
C VAL A 135 17.58 2.91 -0.43
N TRP A 136 17.23 1.63 -0.42
CA TRP A 136 18.20 0.55 -0.56
C TRP A 136 19.01 0.71 -1.87
N VAL A 137 18.33 0.86 -3.02
CA VAL A 137 19.00 1.06 -4.31
C VAL A 137 19.80 2.36 -4.32
N PHE A 138 19.29 3.43 -3.73
CA PHE A 138 20.04 4.68 -3.60
C PHE A 138 21.36 4.51 -2.84
N CYS A 139 21.36 3.73 -1.75
CA CYS A 139 22.54 3.50 -0.93
C CYS A 139 23.56 2.58 -1.62
N VAL A 140 23.12 1.56 -2.33
CA VAL A 140 24.05 0.64 -3.03
C VAL A 140 24.57 1.21 -4.35
N THR A 141 23.92 2.22 -4.93
CA THR A 141 24.29 2.75 -6.27
C THR A 141 25.11 4.03 -6.13
N PRO A 142 26.38 4.06 -6.55
CA PRO A 142 27.20 5.26 -6.49
C PRO A 142 26.71 6.29 -7.52
N LYS A 143 26.16 7.42 -7.04
CA LYS A 143 25.94 8.72 -7.73
C LYS A 143 25.60 8.70 -9.23
N ILE A 144 24.84 7.72 -9.71
CA ILE A 144 24.43 7.66 -11.11
C ILE A 144 23.12 8.44 -11.28
N SER A 145 23.12 9.48 -12.11
CA SER A 145 21.94 10.31 -12.39
C SER A 145 20.72 9.49 -12.86
N ILE A 146 20.95 8.42 -13.60
CA ILE A 146 19.91 7.49 -14.08
C ILE A 146 19.24 6.75 -12.92
N ALA A 147 20.00 6.34 -11.88
CA ALA A 147 19.44 5.67 -10.71
C ALA A 147 18.45 6.58 -9.97
N PHE A 148 18.74 7.87 -9.86
CA PHE A 148 17.84 8.83 -9.23
C PHE A 148 16.49 8.92 -9.96
N THR A 149 16.52 8.98 -11.29
CA THR A 149 15.30 8.98 -12.12
C THR A 149 14.51 7.66 -11.95
N ALA A 150 15.20 6.52 -11.96
CA ALA A 150 14.57 5.21 -11.76
C ALA A 150 13.87 5.12 -10.39
N ILE A 151 14.54 5.57 -9.33
CA ILE A 151 14.01 5.63 -7.97
C ILE A 151 12.74 6.51 -7.91
N PHE A 152 12.80 7.72 -8.49
CA PHE A 152 11.65 8.62 -8.51
C PHE A 152 10.45 8.02 -9.26
N VAL A 153 10.69 7.48 -10.46
CA VAL A 153 9.65 6.84 -11.28
C VAL A 153 9.04 5.64 -10.55
N PHE A 154 9.86 4.81 -9.90
CA PHE A 154 9.39 3.67 -9.13
C PHE A 154 8.43 4.08 -8.00
N ILE A 155 8.81 5.06 -7.16
CA ILE A 155 7.97 5.54 -6.06
C ILE A 155 6.69 6.17 -6.61
N LEU A 156 6.79 7.00 -7.66
CA LEU A 156 5.63 7.65 -8.27
C LEU A 156 4.64 6.62 -8.83
N CYS A 157 5.11 5.63 -9.56
CA CYS A 157 4.27 4.55 -10.08
C CYS A 157 3.62 3.73 -8.96
N GLY A 158 4.34 3.47 -7.88
CA GLY A 158 3.80 2.82 -6.67
C GLY A 158 2.66 3.63 -6.05
N LEU A 159 2.84 4.94 -5.88
CA LEU A 159 1.81 5.85 -5.37
C LEU A 159 0.57 5.87 -6.27
N ILE A 160 0.76 6.04 -7.58
CA ILE A 160 -0.34 6.04 -8.55
C ILE A 160 -1.13 4.73 -8.46
N ARG A 161 -0.41 3.61 -8.40
CA ARG A 161 -1.03 2.29 -8.30
C ARG A 161 -1.88 2.14 -7.03
N LEU A 162 -1.33 2.48 -5.85
CA LEU A 162 -2.06 2.36 -4.58
C LEU A 162 -3.28 3.27 -4.55
N ALA A 163 -3.16 4.51 -5.00
CA ALA A 163 -4.27 5.44 -5.10
C ALA A 163 -5.37 4.92 -6.03
N TYR A 164 -5.01 4.43 -7.22
CA TYR A 164 -5.96 3.84 -8.16
C TYR A 164 -6.65 2.61 -7.59
N PHE A 165 -5.88 1.72 -6.94
CA PHE A 165 -6.41 0.50 -6.34
C PHE A 165 -7.43 0.79 -5.24
N ASN A 166 -7.18 1.80 -4.40
CA ASN A 166 -8.09 2.20 -3.33
C ASN A 166 -9.42 2.72 -3.89
N VAL A 167 -9.38 3.53 -4.95
CA VAL A 167 -10.60 4.01 -5.63
C VAL A 167 -11.36 2.86 -6.28
N ASP A 168 -10.67 1.98 -6.99
CA ASP A 168 -11.28 0.83 -7.67
C ASP A 168 -11.90 -0.15 -6.66
N GLU A 169 -11.25 -0.38 -5.52
CA GLU A 169 -11.77 -1.23 -4.44
C GLU A 169 -13.00 -0.60 -3.77
N ALA A 170 -13.00 0.71 -3.52
CA ALA A 170 -14.16 1.41 -2.98
C ALA A 170 -15.36 1.31 -3.92
N ASN A 171 -15.16 1.51 -5.23
CA ASN A 171 -16.20 1.39 -6.24
C ASN A 171 -16.74 -0.05 -6.34
N ARG A 172 -15.84 -1.05 -6.28
CA ARG A 172 -16.22 -2.46 -6.30
C ARG A 172 -17.08 -2.83 -5.09
N GLN A 173 -16.68 -2.42 -3.90
CA GLN A 173 -17.43 -2.69 -2.66
C GLN A 173 -18.81 -2.03 -2.66
N ALA A 174 -18.98 -0.91 -3.36
CA ALA A 174 -20.28 -0.26 -3.54
C ALA A 174 -21.18 -1.00 -4.53
N ALA A 175 -20.60 -1.71 -5.51
CA ALA A 175 -21.33 -2.36 -6.60
C ALA A 175 -21.61 -3.85 -6.34
N THR A 176 -20.70 -4.61 -5.70
CA THR A 176 -20.82 -6.07 -5.53
C THR A 176 -20.14 -6.55 -4.24
N ALA A 177 -20.68 -7.65 -3.68
CA ALA A 177 -20.07 -8.37 -2.56
C ALA A 177 -19.10 -9.48 -3.03
N GLU A 178 -18.92 -9.69 -4.32
CA GLU A 178 -18.09 -10.76 -4.85
C GLU A 178 -16.59 -10.49 -4.69
N ARG A 179 -15.79 -11.54 -4.50
CA ARG A 179 -14.34 -11.43 -4.40
C ARG A 179 -13.71 -11.15 -5.77
N ARG A 180 -12.69 -10.29 -5.79
CA ARG A 180 -11.93 -9.95 -7.00
C ARG A 180 -11.25 -11.19 -7.60
N GLN A 181 -11.41 -11.39 -8.92
CA GLN A 181 -10.81 -12.52 -9.65
C GLN A 181 -9.52 -12.13 -10.39
N TYR A 182 -9.33 -10.86 -10.72
CA TYR A 182 -8.18 -10.32 -11.45
C TYR A 182 -7.61 -9.09 -10.76
N TYR A 183 -6.30 -8.97 -10.78
CA TYR A 183 -5.59 -7.76 -10.41
C TYR A 183 -5.20 -6.99 -11.66
N LEU A 184 -5.24 -5.65 -11.61
CA LEU A 184 -4.69 -4.77 -12.63
C LEU A 184 -3.28 -4.37 -12.20
N GLY A 185 -2.29 -4.67 -13.04
CA GLY A 185 -0.88 -4.37 -12.77
C GLY A 185 -0.24 -5.26 -11.70
N LEU A 186 1.07 -5.11 -11.54
CA LEU A 186 1.86 -5.86 -10.56
C LEU A 186 1.54 -5.38 -9.12
N PRO A 187 1.36 -6.26 -8.12
CA PRO A 187 1.25 -5.86 -6.71
C PRO A 187 2.48 -5.10 -6.23
N ILE A 188 2.29 -4.05 -5.40
CA ILE A 188 3.44 -3.28 -4.87
C ILE A 188 4.34 -4.14 -3.99
N THR A 189 3.76 -5.09 -3.27
CA THR A 189 4.44 -6.09 -2.43
C THR A 189 5.39 -7.01 -3.20
N SER A 190 5.27 -7.07 -4.56
CA SER A 190 6.21 -7.83 -5.39
C SER A 190 7.66 -7.36 -5.26
N SER A 191 7.89 -6.10 -4.86
CA SER A 191 9.25 -5.60 -4.57
C SER A 191 9.92 -6.35 -3.43
N ALA A 192 9.14 -6.93 -2.49
CA ALA A 192 9.67 -7.71 -1.37
C ALA A 192 10.36 -9.02 -1.79
N LEU A 193 10.05 -9.53 -2.98
CA LEU A 193 10.75 -10.67 -3.59
C LEU A 193 11.72 -10.22 -4.68
N ALA A 194 11.31 -9.27 -5.52
CA ALA A 194 12.09 -8.88 -6.68
C ALA A 194 13.44 -8.22 -6.33
N ILE A 195 13.49 -7.40 -5.27
CA ILE A 195 14.74 -6.70 -4.91
C ILE A 195 15.74 -7.63 -4.24
N PRO A 196 15.37 -8.51 -3.28
CA PRO A 196 16.27 -9.56 -2.80
C PRO A 196 16.77 -10.48 -3.92
N ALA A 197 15.91 -10.91 -4.84
CA ALA A 197 16.33 -11.70 -6.00
C ALA A 197 17.39 -10.99 -6.85
N VAL A 198 17.20 -9.69 -7.12
CA VAL A 198 18.16 -8.87 -7.88
C VAL A 198 19.51 -8.78 -7.16
N TYR A 199 19.50 -8.62 -5.84
CA TYR A 199 20.69 -8.62 -5.02
C TYR A 199 21.45 -9.97 -5.14
N LEU A 200 20.74 -11.06 -4.91
CA LEU A 200 21.32 -12.41 -5.00
C LEU A 200 21.87 -12.71 -6.40
N ILE A 201 21.15 -12.34 -7.47
CA ILE A 201 21.63 -12.47 -8.83
C ILE A 201 22.95 -11.70 -9.02
N GLY A 202 23.05 -10.48 -8.50
CA GLY A 202 24.27 -9.69 -8.56
C GLY A 202 25.46 -10.38 -7.88
N GLU A 203 25.24 -10.92 -6.68
CA GLU A 203 26.28 -11.63 -5.92
C GLU A 203 26.75 -12.92 -6.62
N PHE A 204 25.80 -13.71 -7.14
CA PHE A 204 26.15 -14.99 -7.79
C PHE A 204 26.71 -14.85 -9.21
N THR A 205 26.42 -13.76 -9.93
CA THR A 205 26.81 -13.62 -11.34
C THR A 205 27.96 -12.64 -11.58
N ALA A 206 28.50 -12.03 -10.51
CA ALA A 206 29.51 -10.96 -10.60
C ALA A 206 29.10 -9.78 -11.52
N ILE A 207 27.81 -9.64 -11.81
CA ILE A 207 27.26 -8.49 -12.50
C ILE A 207 27.15 -7.34 -11.48
N HIS A 208 27.43 -6.12 -11.90
CA HIS A 208 27.33 -4.96 -11.02
C HIS A 208 25.89 -4.81 -10.45
N THR A 209 25.67 -5.30 -9.24
CA THR A 209 24.40 -5.25 -8.49
C THR A 209 23.75 -3.87 -8.57
N GLN A 210 24.55 -2.83 -8.53
CA GLN A 210 24.14 -1.42 -8.62
C GLN A 210 23.33 -1.11 -9.89
N THR A 211 23.83 -1.56 -11.05
CA THR A 211 23.20 -1.27 -12.35
C THR A 211 21.92 -2.07 -12.53
N ILE A 212 21.95 -3.38 -12.19
CA ILE A 212 20.75 -4.22 -12.31
C ILE A 212 19.67 -3.83 -11.32
N ALA A 213 20.02 -3.35 -10.11
CA ALA A 213 19.06 -2.89 -9.12
C ALA A 213 18.31 -1.63 -9.58
N ALA A 214 19.01 -0.63 -10.13
CA ALA A 214 18.37 0.58 -10.67
C ALA A 214 17.46 0.25 -11.87
N LEU A 215 17.91 -0.63 -12.78
CA LEU A 215 17.10 -1.07 -13.92
C LEU A 215 15.89 -1.88 -13.47
N ALA A 216 16.03 -2.74 -12.49
CA ALA A 216 14.93 -3.51 -11.90
C ALA A 216 13.87 -2.59 -11.30
N LEU A 217 14.25 -1.56 -10.51
CA LEU A 217 13.29 -0.58 -10.01
C LEU A 217 12.50 0.10 -11.13
N LEU A 218 13.18 0.51 -12.20
CA LEU A 218 12.51 1.15 -13.33
C LEU A 218 11.49 0.20 -13.98
N ILE A 219 11.89 -1.04 -14.24
CA ILE A 219 11.01 -2.06 -14.85
C ILE A 219 9.82 -2.35 -13.94
N ILE A 220 10.06 -2.61 -12.65
CA ILE A 220 9.00 -2.90 -11.67
C ILE A 220 8.04 -1.70 -11.56
N GLY A 221 8.57 -0.47 -11.47
CA GLY A 221 7.76 0.75 -11.42
C GLY A 221 6.85 0.88 -12.65
N ILE A 222 7.35 0.65 -13.84
CA ILE A 222 6.54 0.64 -15.07
C ILE A 222 5.46 -0.47 -14.99
N CYS A 223 5.81 -1.67 -14.51
CA CYS A 223 4.87 -2.78 -14.35
C CYS A 223 3.75 -2.48 -13.35
N TYR A 224 3.94 -1.58 -12.39
CA TYR A 224 2.89 -1.16 -11.45
C TYR A 224 1.73 -0.44 -12.14
N VAL A 225 2.01 0.35 -13.16
CA VAL A 225 1.00 1.17 -13.86
C VAL A 225 0.52 0.57 -15.17
N LEU A 226 1.15 -0.52 -15.63
CA LEU A 226 0.69 -1.22 -16.84
C LEU A 226 -0.68 -1.88 -16.58
N PRO A 227 -1.68 -1.68 -17.45
CA PRO A 227 -3.03 -2.23 -17.29
C PRO A 227 -3.10 -3.73 -17.65
N VAL A 228 -2.14 -4.53 -17.18
CA VAL A 228 -2.09 -5.98 -17.40
C VAL A 228 -3.03 -6.65 -16.41
N LYS A 229 -4.00 -7.41 -16.92
CA LYS A 229 -4.88 -8.24 -16.10
C LYS A 229 -4.13 -9.48 -15.64
N LEU A 230 -3.69 -9.48 -14.39
CA LEU A 230 -3.07 -10.64 -13.75
C LEU A 230 -4.18 -11.48 -13.10
N LYS A 231 -4.26 -12.74 -13.49
CA LYS A 231 -5.15 -13.69 -12.79
C LYS A 231 -4.60 -13.92 -11.39
N LYS A 232 -5.48 -13.90 -10.40
CA LYS A 232 -5.09 -14.25 -9.03
C LYS A 232 -4.37 -15.60 -9.06
N PRO A 233 -3.13 -15.71 -8.49
CA PRO A 233 -2.40 -16.97 -8.50
C PRO A 233 -3.25 -18.08 -7.87
N SER A 234 -3.15 -19.27 -8.44
CA SER A 234 -3.75 -20.47 -7.85
C SER A 234 -3.00 -20.83 -6.58
N LEU A 235 -3.55 -21.71 -5.75
CA LEU A 235 -2.86 -22.23 -4.56
C LEU A 235 -1.43 -22.70 -4.88
N PHE A 236 -1.23 -23.35 -6.02
CA PHE A 236 0.09 -23.75 -6.47
C PHE A 236 1.02 -22.54 -6.72
N GLY A 237 0.52 -21.50 -7.37
CA GLY A 237 1.28 -20.26 -7.59
C GLY A 237 1.62 -19.52 -6.29
N GLU A 238 0.67 -19.47 -5.33
CA GLU A 238 0.91 -18.87 -4.01
C GLU A 238 1.99 -19.67 -3.24
N VAL A 239 1.91 -20.99 -3.22
CA VAL A 239 2.91 -21.87 -2.57
C VAL A 239 4.28 -21.72 -3.23
N LEU A 240 4.34 -21.62 -4.56
CA LEU A 240 5.58 -21.42 -5.29
C LEU A 240 6.25 -20.09 -4.92
N LEU A 241 5.49 -18.99 -4.88
CA LEU A 241 6.01 -17.67 -4.50
C LEU A 241 6.52 -17.65 -3.06
N VAL A 242 5.78 -18.26 -2.13
CA VAL A 242 6.22 -18.43 -0.73
C VAL A 242 7.47 -19.27 -0.64
N GLY A 243 7.57 -20.36 -1.44
CA GLY A 243 8.75 -21.20 -1.50
C GLY A 243 10.00 -20.47 -2.00
N ILE A 244 9.86 -19.67 -3.08
CA ILE A 244 10.94 -18.81 -3.58
C ILE A 244 11.39 -17.83 -2.49
N GLY A 245 10.44 -17.11 -1.87
CA GLY A 245 10.75 -16.17 -0.80
C GLY A 245 11.43 -16.83 0.41
N ALA A 246 11.01 -18.04 0.78
CA ALA A 246 11.68 -18.79 1.86
C ALA A 246 13.14 -19.14 1.52
N VAL A 247 13.42 -19.54 0.28
CA VAL A 247 14.78 -19.84 -0.18
C VAL A 247 15.62 -18.56 -0.17
N GLU A 248 15.15 -17.46 -0.74
CA GLU A 248 15.84 -16.16 -0.71
C GLU A 248 16.14 -15.72 0.72
N PHE A 249 15.15 -15.82 1.61
CA PHE A 249 15.29 -15.48 3.02
C PHE A 249 16.36 -16.31 3.72
N CYS A 250 16.38 -17.62 3.49
CA CYS A 250 17.39 -18.53 4.06
C CYS A 250 18.81 -18.18 3.58
N ILE A 251 18.95 -17.82 2.29
CA ILE A 251 20.26 -17.42 1.74
C ILE A 251 20.74 -16.12 2.38
N LEU A 252 19.86 -15.10 2.49
CA LEU A 252 20.20 -13.82 3.13
C LEU A 252 20.54 -13.98 4.62
N ILE A 253 19.84 -14.84 5.34
CA ILE A 253 20.19 -15.15 6.76
C ILE A 253 21.55 -15.83 6.84
N ALA A 254 21.84 -16.79 5.96
CA ALA A 254 23.16 -17.45 5.94
C ALA A 254 24.28 -16.45 5.69
N GLU A 255 24.09 -15.46 4.81
CA GLU A 255 25.05 -14.41 4.52
C GLU A 255 25.32 -13.48 5.73
N VAL A 256 24.32 -13.23 6.57
CA VAL A 256 24.50 -12.43 7.81
C VAL A 256 25.26 -13.20 8.87
N LEU A 257 25.20 -14.55 8.87
CA LEU A 257 25.81 -15.40 9.89
C LEU A 257 27.28 -15.79 9.57
N ILE A 258 27.70 -15.65 8.33
CA ILE A 258 29.08 -15.87 7.86
C ILE A 258 29.89 -14.59 7.96
#